data_6b80021939eba4509e9a3b678d9f2b09
#
_entry.id   6b80021939eba4509e9a3b678d9f2b09
#
_cell.length_a   1.000
_cell.length_b   1.000
_cell.length_c   1.000
_cell.angle_alpha   90.00
_cell.angle_beta   90.00
_cell.angle_gamma   90.00
#
_symmetry.space_group_name_H-M   'P 1'
#
loop_
_entity.id
_entity.type
_entity.pdbx_description
1 polymer ?
#
loop_
_entity_poly.entity_id
_entity_poly.type
_entity_poly.pdbx_seq_one_letter_code
_entity_poly.pdbx_strand_id
1 'polypeptide(L)'
;MFRKDIVIPSGAVALALCVFSIQADPLKPTQYGDFDRYVLALSWQTGFCQSMVERNRDEPEECRLQKESSNKTDFLTVHGLWPALPKSIAARGVDERRWMRFGCATRPVPNMPEAKASRKCDAAETGLSLTGAAKLNSVMPGAGGNSCLERYEYAKHGVCFGFDPDAYFGTMVRMNQEVKHSAAGKFLAESYGKTVRRSDFDAAVAKSWGKQSVKAFKLTCHGNPAYLTEMQISLNASTINNPLSAGSFAPQPHPGNCGKQFVIDKTGY
;
A
#
# COMPACT_ATOMS: atom_id res chain seq x y z
N MET A 1 -6.71 -73.34 -33.27
CA MET A 1 -7.58 -72.39 -32.48
C MET A 1 -6.67 -71.27 -31.94
N PHE A 2 -6.45 -70.19 -32.72
CA PHE A 2 -5.53 -69.10 -32.40
C PHE A 2 -6.31 -67.92 -31.81
N ARG A 3 -6.05 -67.54 -30.55
CA ARG A 3 -6.54 -66.31 -29.94
C ARG A 3 -5.67 -65.14 -30.38
N LYS A 4 -6.29 -64.14 -30.99
CA LYS A 4 -5.67 -62.82 -31.26
C LYS A 4 -5.86 -61.92 -30.02
N ASP A 5 -4.76 -61.56 -29.40
CA ASP A 5 -4.76 -60.53 -28.35
C ASP A 5 -4.83 -59.14 -29.00
N ILE A 6 -5.85 -58.40 -28.63
CA ILE A 6 -6.04 -56.98 -29.03
C ILE A 6 -5.33 -56.11 -28.01
N VAL A 7 -4.25 -55.45 -28.41
CA VAL A 7 -3.57 -54.44 -27.66
C VAL A 7 -4.23 -53.10 -27.91
N ILE A 8 -4.90 -52.52 -26.89
CA ILE A 8 -5.45 -51.18 -26.93
C ILE A 8 -4.35 -50.21 -26.48
N PRO A 9 -3.96 -49.20 -27.29
CA PRO A 9 -3.01 -48.20 -26.85
C PRO A 9 -3.69 -47.19 -25.89
N SER A 10 -3.22 -47.12 -24.66
CA SER A 10 -3.60 -46.08 -23.71
C SER A 10 -3.02 -44.72 -24.15
N GLY A 11 -3.86 -43.93 -24.82
CA GLY A 11 -3.52 -42.53 -25.11
C GLY A 11 -3.62 -41.69 -23.84
N ALA A 12 -2.51 -41.24 -23.30
CA ALA A 12 -2.51 -40.23 -22.23
C ALA A 12 -2.87 -38.85 -22.82
N VAL A 13 -4.07 -38.38 -22.54
CA VAL A 13 -4.45 -36.98 -22.83
C VAL A 13 -3.84 -36.08 -21.82
N ALA A 14 -2.76 -35.39 -22.19
CA ALA A 14 -2.17 -34.33 -21.38
C ALA A 14 -3.11 -33.10 -21.45
N LEU A 15 -3.87 -32.84 -20.38
CA LEU A 15 -4.59 -31.57 -20.22
C LEU A 15 -3.56 -30.47 -19.95
N ALA A 16 -3.26 -29.66 -20.97
CA ALA A 16 -2.51 -28.43 -20.79
C ALA A 16 -3.42 -27.42 -20.06
N LEU A 17 -3.22 -27.25 -18.75
CA LEU A 17 -3.80 -26.17 -17.98
C LEU A 17 -3.16 -24.85 -18.45
N CYS A 18 -3.81 -24.13 -19.35
CA CYS A 18 -3.48 -22.75 -19.65
C CYS A 18 -3.76 -21.91 -18.39
N VAL A 19 -2.74 -21.64 -17.60
CA VAL A 19 -2.79 -20.64 -16.52
C VAL A 19 -2.82 -19.28 -17.20
N PHE A 20 -4.03 -18.74 -17.43
CA PHE A 20 -4.18 -17.33 -17.79
C PHE A 20 -3.75 -16.51 -16.58
N SER A 21 -2.53 -15.98 -16.62
CA SER A 21 -2.12 -14.91 -15.71
C SER A 21 -3.00 -13.70 -16.04
N ILE A 22 -4.00 -13.44 -15.20
CA ILE A 22 -4.76 -12.18 -15.27
C ILE A 22 -3.79 -11.09 -14.84
N GLN A 23 -3.12 -10.51 -15.81
CA GLN A 23 -2.27 -9.34 -15.59
C GLN A 23 -3.22 -8.17 -15.37
N ALA A 24 -3.18 -7.56 -14.19
CA ALA A 24 -3.95 -6.35 -13.92
C ALA A 24 -3.55 -5.25 -14.91
N ASP A 25 -4.52 -4.45 -15.35
CA ASP A 25 -4.26 -3.32 -16.22
C ASP A 25 -3.22 -2.39 -15.59
N PRO A 26 -2.31 -1.82 -16.41
CA PRO A 26 -1.28 -0.95 -15.90
C PRO A 26 -1.88 0.34 -15.34
N LEU A 27 -1.40 0.78 -14.18
CA LEU A 27 -1.75 2.08 -13.61
C LEU A 27 -1.26 3.19 -14.52
N LYS A 28 -2.18 3.92 -15.14
CA LYS A 28 -1.85 4.98 -16.10
C LYS A 28 -2.74 6.21 -15.86
N PRO A 29 -2.14 7.37 -15.56
CA PRO A 29 -2.90 8.60 -15.47
C PRO A 29 -3.37 9.06 -16.86
N THR A 30 -4.63 9.50 -16.95
CA THR A 30 -5.18 10.14 -18.16
C THR A 30 -5.10 11.66 -18.08
N GLN A 31 -4.91 12.21 -16.86
CA GLN A 31 -4.73 13.64 -16.56
C GLN A 31 -3.62 13.83 -15.53
N TYR A 32 -2.97 14.97 -15.55
CA TYR A 32 -1.96 15.35 -14.55
C TYR A 32 -0.85 14.32 -14.33
N GLY A 33 -0.49 13.55 -15.38
CA GLY A 33 0.52 12.49 -15.30
C GLY A 33 1.98 12.99 -15.30
N ASP A 34 2.22 14.28 -15.18
CA ASP A 34 3.52 14.94 -15.23
C ASP A 34 4.22 15.05 -13.86
N PHE A 35 4.03 14.04 -13.03
CA PHE A 35 4.75 13.84 -11.77
C PHE A 35 5.79 12.72 -11.90
N ASP A 36 6.79 12.71 -11.01
CA ASP A 36 7.95 11.83 -11.12
C ASP A 36 7.92 10.65 -10.12
N ARG A 37 7.07 10.69 -9.10
CA ARG A 37 7.04 9.67 -8.04
C ARG A 37 5.67 9.45 -7.44
N TYR A 38 5.53 8.28 -6.80
CA TYR A 38 4.46 7.94 -5.89
C TYR A 38 5.01 7.76 -4.47
N VAL A 39 4.15 7.92 -3.48
CA VAL A 39 4.39 7.46 -2.11
C VAL A 39 3.43 6.32 -1.82
N LEU A 40 3.95 5.12 -1.63
CA LEU A 40 3.20 4.00 -1.08
C LEU A 40 3.24 4.10 0.44
N ALA A 41 2.08 4.30 1.07
CA ALA A 41 1.93 4.35 2.51
C ALA A 41 1.40 3.01 3.03
N LEU A 42 2.14 2.40 3.95
CA LEU A 42 1.80 1.14 4.60
C LEU A 42 1.72 1.37 6.11
N SER A 43 0.59 1.06 6.72
CA SER A 43 0.44 1.12 8.16
C SER A 43 1.03 -0.12 8.81
N TRP A 44 1.73 0.05 9.93
CA TRP A 44 1.90 -1.01 10.91
C TRP A 44 0.65 -1.01 11.75
N GLN A 45 -0.28 -1.90 11.43
CA GLN A 45 -1.68 -1.78 11.85
C GLN A 45 -1.85 -1.69 13.37
N THR A 46 -1.16 -2.52 14.15
CA THR A 46 -1.24 -2.50 15.62
C THR A 46 -0.76 -1.17 16.19
N GLY A 47 0.40 -0.69 15.76
CA GLY A 47 0.93 0.60 16.19
C GLY A 47 0.07 1.79 15.73
N PHE A 48 -0.50 1.71 14.51
CA PHE A 48 -1.47 2.71 14.06
C PHE A 48 -2.66 2.78 15.01
N CYS A 49 -3.29 1.64 15.30
CA CYS A 49 -4.45 1.55 16.18
C CYS A 49 -4.15 2.03 17.59
N GLN A 50 -3.02 1.62 18.18
CA GLN A 50 -2.53 2.12 19.46
C GLN A 50 -2.44 3.65 19.45
N SER A 51 -1.84 4.24 18.41
CA SER A 51 -1.67 5.68 18.30
C SER A 51 -3.00 6.44 18.23
N MET A 52 -4.06 5.82 17.71
CA MET A 52 -5.40 6.43 17.66
C MET A 52 -5.97 6.54 19.07
N VAL A 53 -5.89 5.48 19.87
CA VAL A 53 -6.35 5.47 21.27
C VAL A 53 -5.56 6.47 22.12
N GLU A 54 -4.23 6.49 22.03
CA GLU A 54 -3.37 7.40 22.80
C GLU A 54 -3.62 8.88 22.46
N ARG A 55 -4.07 9.18 21.26
CA ARG A 55 -4.44 10.55 20.83
C ARG A 55 -5.89 10.90 21.12
N ASN A 56 -6.61 10.08 21.85
CA ASN A 56 -8.07 10.23 22.08
C ASN A 56 -8.85 10.45 20.77
N ARG A 57 -8.51 9.71 19.72
CA ARG A 57 -9.23 9.69 18.46
C ARG A 57 -10.30 8.61 18.51
N ASP A 58 -11.38 8.83 17.74
CA ASP A 58 -12.35 7.77 17.51
C ASP A 58 -11.64 6.55 16.94
N GLU A 59 -11.85 5.40 17.58
CA GLU A 59 -11.23 4.15 17.15
C GLU A 59 -11.86 3.69 15.81
N PRO A 60 -11.07 3.57 14.72
CA PRO A 60 -11.59 3.10 13.45
C PRO A 60 -12.11 1.66 13.56
N GLU A 61 -13.08 1.30 12.71
CA GLU A 61 -13.66 -0.05 12.69
C GLU A 61 -12.60 -1.13 12.45
N GLU A 62 -11.68 -0.88 11.54
CA GLU A 62 -10.56 -1.79 11.24
C GLU A 62 -9.70 -2.09 12.45
N CYS A 63 -9.59 -1.16 13.40
CA CYS A 63 -8.84 -1.37 14.65
C CYS A 63 -9.62 -2.27 15.61
N ARG A 64 -10.94 -2.10 15.71
CA ARG A 64 -11.81 -2.99 16.54
C ARG A 64 -11.81 -4.40 16.00
N LEU A 65 -11.96 -4.58 14.70
CA LEU A 65 -11.93 -5.90 14.05
C LEU A 65 -10.57 -6.59 14.23
N GLN A 66 -9.47 -5.85 14.30
CA GLN A 66 -8.16 -6.43 14.54
C GLN A 66 -8.01 -6.96 15.98
N LYS A 67 -8.57 -6.30 16.99
CA LYS A 67 -8.57 -6.82 18.36
C LYS A 67 -9.23 -8.20 18.46
N GLU A 68 -10.29 -8.40 17.70
CA GLU A 68 -11.09 -9.62 17.68
C GLU A 68 -10.45 -10.73 16.83
N SER A 69 -9.51 -10.38 15.94
CA SER A 69 -8.88 -11.33 15.02
C SER A 69 -7.88 -12.22 15.74
N SER A 70 -8.02 -13.53 15.55
CA SER A 70 -7.01 -14.52 15.96
C SER A 70 -5.81 -14.60 15.03
N ASN A 71 -5.91 -14.05 13.81
CA ASN A 71 -4.86 -14.10 12.80
C ASN A 71 -3.97 -12.85 12.89
N LYS A 72 -2.88 -12.97 13.68
CA LYS A 72 -1.95 -11.88 14.02
C LYS A 72 -0.73 -11.78 13.09
N THR A 73 -0.78 -12.32 11.88
CA THR A 73 0.40 -12.40 11.02
C THR A 73 0.49 -11.29 9.97
N ASP A 74 -0.57 -10.50 9.79
CA ASP A 74 -0.67 -9.55 8.68
C ASP A 74 -0.83 -8.10 9.15
N PHE A 75 0.24 -7.55 9.73
CA PHE A 75 0.21 -6.21 10.33
C PHE A 75 0.65 -5.08 9.40
N LEU A 76 1.27 -5.40 8.26
CA LEU A 76 1.66 -4.39 7.28
C LEU A 76 0.53 -4.21 6.26
N THR A 77 -0.32 -3.23 6.49
CA THR A 77 -1.54 -2.99 5.72
C THR A 77 -1.38 -1.77 4.80
N VAL A 78 -2.16 -1.73 3.74
CA VAL A 78 -2.18 -0.58 2.83
C VAL A 78 -2.94 0.58 3.47
N HIS A 79 -2.31 1.77 3.47
CA HIS A 79 -2.98 3.03 3.74
C HIS A 79 -3.38 3.71 2.43
N GLY A 80 -2.43 3.90 1.50
CA GLY A 80 -2.72 4.51 0.21
C GLY A 80 -1.52 4.54 -0.74
N LEU A 81 -1.77 5.02 -1.96
CA LEU A 81 -0.76 5.30 -2.98
C LEU A 81 -0.95 6.72 -3.50
N TRP A 82 0.01 7.60 -3.20
CA TRP A 82 -0.14 9.04 -3.39
C TRP A 82 0.79 9.54 -4.49
N PRO A 83 0.24 10.00 -5.63
CA PRO A 83 1.04 10.71 -6.63
C PRO A 83 1.64 11.99 -6.06
N ALA A 84 2.89 12.28 -6.37
CA ALA A 84 3.52 13.56 -6.05
C ALA A 84 2.80 14.71 -6.76
N LEU A 85 3.09 15.95 -6.35
CA LEU A 85 2.52 17.14 -6.96
C LEU A 85 2.87 17.18 -8.47
N PRO A 86 1.86 17.14 -9.36
CA PRO A 86 2.10 17.30 -10.80
C PRO A 86 2.69 18.68 -11.13
N LYS A 87 3.62 18.72 -12.07
CA LYS A 87 4.28 19.97 -12.49
C LYS A 87 3.30 21.01 -13.05
N SER A 88 2.31 20.54 -13.82
CA SER A 88 1.22 21.38 -14.33
C SER A 88 0.35 22.01 -13.26
N ILE A 89 0.14 21.31 -12.13
CA ILE A 89 -0.58 21.85 -10.97
C ILE A 89 0.32 22.82 -10.19
N ALA A 90 1.59 22.46 -9.99
CA ALA A 90 2.57 23.37 -9.34
C ALA A 90 2.71 24.70 -10.09
N ALA A 91 2.73 24.67 -11.43
CA ALA A 91 2.77 25.87 -12.26
C ALA A 91 1.55 26.80 -12.08
N ARG A 92 0.45 26.30 -11.48
CA ARG A 92 -0.74 27.07 -11.13
C ARG A 92 -0.71 27.63 -9.70
N GLY A 93 0.45 27.60 -9.05
CA GLY A 93 0.67 28.18 -7.72
C GLY A 93 0.30 27.25 -6.54
N VAL A 94 0.21 25.95 -6.79
CA VAL A 94 0.01 24.95 -5.74
C VAL A 94 1.36 24.46 -5.24
N ASP A 95 1.61 24.56 -3.94
CA ASP A 95 2.80 24.00 -3.28
C ASP A 95 2.57 22.57 -2.77
N GLU A 96 3.66 21.86 -2.42
CA GLU A 96 3.60 20.48 -1.94
C GLU A 96 2.76 20.34 -0.66
N ARG A 97 2.80 21.32 0.28
CA ARG A 97 2.04 21.26 1.52
C ARG A 97 0.54 21.28 1.24
N ARG A 98 0.12 22.16 0.34
CA ARG A 98 -1.27 22.28 -0.09
C ARG A 98 -1.74 21.03 -0.84
N TRP A 99 -0.88 20.51 -1.74
CA TRP A 99 -1.14 19.28 -2.45
C TRP A 99 -1.31 18.08 -1.50
N MET A 100 -0.39 17.88 -0.57
CA MET A 100 -0.47 16.80 0.42
C MET A 100 -1.74 16.92 1.29
N ARG A 101 -2.16 18.13 1.62
CA ARG A 101 -3.35 18.36 2.42
C ARG A 101 -4.65 18.04 1.67
N PHE A 102 -4.80 18.50 0.45
CA PHE A 102 -6.06 18.48 -0.28
C PHE A 102 -6.09 17.49 -1.46
N GLY A 103 -4.95 17.10 -2.03
CA GLY A 103 -4.88 16.22 -3.20
C GLY A 103 -5.73 16.75 -4.36
N CYS A 104 -6.61 15.92 -4.90
CA CYS A 104 -7.52 16.28 -6.00
C CYS A 104 -8.48 17.43 -5.67
N ALA A 105 -8.76 17.71 -4.39
CA ALA A 105 -9.58 18.83 -3.96
C ALA A 105 -8.82 20.16 -3.89
N THR A 106 -7.53 20.17 -4.26
CA THR A 106 -6.73 21.40 -4.30
C THR A 106 -7.33 22.42 -5.28
N ARG A 107 -7.27 23.71 -4.90
CA ARG A 107 -7.69 24.82 -5.75
C ARG A 107 -6.47 25.62 -6.21
N PRO A 108 -6.49 26.25 -7.34
CA PRO A 108 -7.57 26.26 -8.35
C PRO A 108 -7.69 24.99 -9.18
N VAL A 109 -6.70 24.08 -9.12
CA VAL A 109 -6.60 22.87 -9.95
C VAL A 109 -6.11 21.72 -9.08
N PRO A 110 -6.72 20.51 -9.13
CA PRO A 110 -7.84 20.04 -9.98
C PRO A 110 -9.25 20.54 -9.55
N ASN A 111 -9.43 20.99 -8.28
CA ASN A 111 -10.69 21.52 -7.74
C ASN A 111 -11.86 20.50 -7.71
N MET A 112 -11.56 19.27 -7.33
CA MET A 112 -12.57 18.23 -7.11
C MET A 112 -13.24 18.42 -5.73
N PRO A 113 -14.41 17.80 -5.45
CA PRO A 113 -15.01 17.78 -4.12
C PRO A 113 -14.03 17.21 -3.07
N GLU A 114 -13.95 17.89 -1.91
CA GLU A 114 -13.07 17.44 -0.81
C GLU A 114 -13.69 16.26 -0.07
N ALA A 115 -12.99 15.14 -0.02
CA ALA A 115 -13.30 14.04 0.87
C ALA A 115 -12.82 14.37 2.30
N LYS A 116 -13.68 14.15 3.31
CA LYS A 116 -13.36 14.44 4.71
C LYS A 116 -12.92 13.17 5.44
N ALA A 117 -11.77 13.21 6.10
CA ALA A 117 -11.25 12.07 6.85
C ALA A 117 -12.17 11.59 7.99
N SER A 118 -13.00 12.49 8.56
CA SER A 118 -14.01 12.16 9.57
C SER A 118 -15.31 11.58 9.01
N ARG A 119 -15.51 11.64 7.69
CA ARG A 119 -16.72 11.16 6.99
C ARG A 119 -16.32 10.56 5.64
N LYS A 120 -15.46 9.54 5.67
CA LYS A 120 -14.89 8.94 4.46
C LYS A 120 -15.94 8.32 3.55
N CYS A 121 -17.01 7.76 4.15
CA CYS A 121 -18.11 7.14 3.40
C CYS A 121 -19.01 8.16 2.66
N ASP A 122 -18.89 9.47 2.94
CA ASP A 122 -19.55 10.50 2.13
C ASP A 122 -18.90 10.69 0.75
N ALA A 123 -17.66 10.21 0.56
CA ALA A 123 -17.00 10.22 -0.74
C ALA A 123 -17.69 9.24 -1.70
N ALA A 124 -17.69 9.58 -2.98
CA ALA A 124 -18.30 8.75 -4.01
C ALA A 124 -17.68 7.34 -4.03
N GLU A 125 -18.49 6.36 -4.42
CA GLU A 125 -17.98 5.00 -4.68
C GLU A 125 -16.91 5.03 -5.76
N THR A 126 -15.92 4.16 -5.60
CA THR A 126 -14.76 4.15 -6.50
C THR A 126 -15.03 3.53 -7.87
N GLY A 127 -16.07 2.69 -7.97
CA GLY A 127 -16.31 1.86 -9.15
C GLY A 127 -15.42 0.63 -9.24
N LEU A 128 -14.73 0.28 -8.15
CA LEU A 128 -13.89 -0.92 -8.04
C LEU A 128 -14.72 -2.18 -8.28
N SER A 129 -14.21 -3.12 -9.07
CA SER A 129 -14.88 -4.39 -9.32
C SER A 129 -15.00 -5.23 -8.03
N LEU A 130 -15.95 -6.17 -7.97
CA LEU A 130 -16.09 -7.09 -6.83
C LEU A 130 -14.79 -7.88 -6.55
N THR A 131 -14.11 -8.31 -7.60
CA THR A 131 -12.83 -9.00 -7.50
C THR A 131 -11.73 -8.08 -6.98
N GLY A 132 -11.68 -6.84 -7.46
CA GLY A 132 -10.76 -5.79 -6.96
C GLY A 132 -11.01 -5.48 -5.50
N ALA A 133 -12.27 -5.31 -5.10
CA ALA A 133 -12.66 -5.06 -3.71
C ALA A 133 -12.25 -6.20 -2.78
N ALA A 134 -12.48 -7.47 -3.16
CA ALA A 134 -12.08 -8.62 -2.37
C ALA A 134 -10.54 -8.68 -2.17
N LYS A 135 -9.76 -8.40 -3.23
CA LYS A 135 -8.30 -8.32 -3.13
C LYS A 135 -7.85 -7.17 -2.23
N LEU A 136 -8.45 -5.99 -2.40
CA LEU A 136 -8.11 -4.81 -1.60
C LEU A 136 -8.41 -5.04 -0.11
N ASN A 137 -9.58 -5.58 0.22
CA ASN A 137 -9.98 -5.86 1.60
C ASN A 137 -9.00 -6.79 2.33
N SER A 138 -8.30 -7.67 1.60
CA SER A 138 -7.29 -8.56 2.20
C SER A 138 -6.03 -7.84 2.66
N VAL A 139 -5.77 -6.62 2.20
CA VAL A 139 -4.56 -5.85 2.52
C VAL A 139 -4.84 -4.45 3.06
N MET A 140 -6.07 -3.95 2.95
CA MET A 140 -6.52 -2.64 3.44
C MET A 140 -7.75 -2.83 4.34
N PRO A 141 -7.56 -3.12 5.64
CA PRO A 141 -8.68 -3.39 6.56
C PRO A 141 -9.71 -2.27 6.68
N GLY A 142 -9.30 -1.03 6.40
CA GLY A 142 -10.22 0.12 6.35
C GLY A 142 -11.02 0.26 5.06
N ALA A 143 -10.84 -0.64 4.08
CA ALA A 143 -11.62 -0.62 2.84
C ALA A 143 -13.00 -1.21 3.06
N GLY A 144 -14.02 -0.56 2.51
CA GLY A 144 -15.42 -0.97 2.66
C GLY A 144 -15.98 -0.75 4.07
N GLY A 145 -17.10 -1.40 4.37
CA GLY A 145 -17.77 -1.34 5.66
C GLY A 145 -18.11 0.09 6.08
N ASN A 146 -17.88 0.40 7.36
CA ASN A 146 -18.10 1.75 7.91
C ASN A 146 -16.86 2.64 7.85
N SER A 147 -15.71 2.12 7.40
CA SER A 147 -14.47 2.89 7.32
C SER A 147 -14.29 3.59 5.97
N CYS A 148 -14.65 2.95 4.86
CA CYS A 148 -14.62 3.50 3.50
C CYS A 148 -13.28 4.21 3.15
N LEU A 149 -12.15 3.67 3.63
CA LEU A 149 -10.83 4.26 3.41
C LEU A 149 -10.50 4.35 1.92
N GLU A 150 -10.91 3.34 1.15
CA GLU A 150 -10.71 3.29 -0.29
C GLU A 150 -11.38 4.45 -1.03
N ARG A 151 -12.58 4.86 -0.60
CA ARG A 151 -13.29 6.02 -1.19
C ARG A 151 -12.55 7.30 -0.91
N TYR A 152 -12.10 7.48 0.34
CA TYR A 152 -11.33 8.65 0.75
C TYR A 152 -10.00 8.75 -0.02
N GLU A 153 -9.24 7.67 -0.08
CA GLU A 153 -7.94 7.62 -0.76
C GLU A 153 -8.09 7.85 -2.27
N TYR A 154 -9.09 7.23 -2.89
CA TYR A 154 -9.35 7.43 -4.32
C TYR A 154 -9.82 8.85 -4.63
N ALA A 155 -10.76 9.39 -3.85
CA ALA A 155 -11.24 10.77 -4.03
C ALA A 155 -10.10 11.80 -3.87
N LYS A 156 -9.15 11.53 -2.98
CA LYS A 156 -8.03 12.44 -2.71
C LYS A 156 -6.85 12.25 -3.65
N HIS A 157 -6.55 11.03 -4.09
CA HIS A 157 -5.30 10.68 -4.75
C HIS A 157 -5.46 9.96 -6.09
N GLY A 158 -6.66 9.58 -6.49
CA GLY A 158 -6.92 8.80 -7.70
C GLY A 158 -7.77 9.52 -8.74
N VAL A 159 -8.92 10.08 -8.32
CA VAL A 159 -9.99 10.53 -9.22
C VAL A 159 -9.56 11.60 -10.21
N CYS A 160 -8.78 12.58 -9.81
CA CYS A 160 -8.34 13.66 -10.71
C CYS A 160 -7.30 13.23 -11.73
N PHE A 161 -6.62 12.11 -11.49
CA PHE A 161 -5.70 11.53 -12.46
C PHE A 161 -6.42 10.69 -13.52
N GLY A 162 -7.72 10.41 -13.31
CA GLY A 162 -8.48 9.49 -14.15
C GLY A 162 -7.93 8.07 -14.12
N PHE A 163 -7.39 7.63 -12.98
CA PHE A 163 -6.97 6.24 -12.81
C PHE A 163 -8.16 5.30 -12.90
N ASP A 164 -7.98 4.18 -13.56
CA ASP A 164 -8.88 3.06 -13.42
C ASP A 164 -8.82 2.53 -11.98
N PRO A 165 -9.95 2.33 -11.28
CA PRO A 165 -9.95 1.89 -9.88
C PRO A 165 -9.30 0.52 -9.67
N ASP A 166 -9.54 -0.45 -10.55
CA ASP A 166 -8.94 -1.79 -10.43
C ASP A 166 -7.42 -1.74 -10.64
N ALA A 167 -6.93 -0.91 -11.58
CA ALA A 167 -5.50 -0.70 -11.78
C ALA A 167 -4.86 0.03 -10.58
N TYR A 168 -5.53 1.04 -10.03
CA TYR A 168 -5.03 1.83 -8.89
C TYR A 168 -4.89 0.97 -7.63
N PHE A 169 -5.96 0.33 -7.22
CA PHE A 169 -5.96 -0.51 -6.04
C PHE A 169 -5.20 -1.83 -6.26
N GLY A 170 -5.27 -2.42 -7.47
CA GLY A 170 -4.48 -3.59 -7.84
C GLY A 170 -2.98 -3.36 -7.73
N THR A 171 -2.51 -2.15 -8.07
CA THR A 171 -1.11 -1.75 -7.88
C THR A 171 -0.73 -1.71 -6.40
N MET A 172 -1.60 -1.19 -5.53
CA MET A 172 -1.35 -1.20 -4.07
C MET A 172 -1.30 -2.63 -3.50
N VAL A 173 -2.24 -3.49 -3.91
CA VAL A 173 -2.26 -4.90 -3.49
C VAL A 173 -0.95 -5.59 -3.87
N ARG A 174 -0.54 -5.47 -5.13
CA ARG A 174 0.70 -6.06 -5.64
C ARG A 174 1.91 -5.58 -4.84
N MET A 175 2.08 -4.27 -4.67
CA MET A 175 3.23 -3.70 -3.96
C MET A 175 3.25 -4.09 -2.48
N ASN A 176 2.09 -4.12 -1.82
CA ASN A 176 2.00 -4.59 -0.44
C ASN A 176 2.52 -6.03 -0.32
N GLN A 177 2.10 -6.92 -1.22
CA GLN A 177 2.56 -8.31 -1.24
C GLN A 177 4.08 -8.40 -1.51
N GLU A 178 4.60 -7.64 -2.47
CA GLU A 178 6.03 -7.62 -2.76
C GLU A 178 6.85 -7.14 -1.56
N VAL A 179 6.38 -6.09 -0.85
CA VAL A 179 7.05 -5.60 0.37
C VAL A 179 6.98 -6.63 1.49
N LYS A 180 5.84 -7.26 1.74
CA LYS A 180 5.70 -8.31 2.77
C LYS A 180 6.64 -9.49 2.53
N HIS A 181 6.79 -9.93 1.29
CA HIS A 181 7.63 -11.08 0.94
C HIS A 181 9.13 -10.74 0.86
N SER A 182 9.49 -9.46 0.91
CA SER A 182 10.89 -9.01 0.91
C SER A 182 11.60 -9.31 2.23
N ALA A 183 12.93 -9.17 2.26
CA ALA A 183 13.69 -9.26 3.51
C ALA A 183 13.28 -8.18 4.51
N ALA A 184 12.89 -6.98 4.03
CA ALA A 184 12.41 -5.90 4.89
C ALA A 184 11.07 -6.24 5.56
N GLY A 185 10.08 -6.77 4.80
CA GLY A 185 8.79 -7.20 5.35
C GLY A 185 8.94 -8.37 6.33
N LYS A 186 9.75 -9.37 5.99
CA LYS A 186 10.07 -10.49 6.88
C LYS A 186 10.73 -10.02 8.18
N PHE A 187 11.68 -9.09 8.10
CA PHE A 187 12.31 -8.48 9.29
C PHE A 187 11.27 -7.86 10.21
N LEU A 188 10.31 -7.10 9.69
CA LEU A 188 9.25 -6.51 10.50
C LEU A 188 8.37 -7.59 11.16
N ALA A 189 7.95 -8.60 10.41
CA ALA A 189 7.12 -9.69 10.92
C ALA A 189 7.83 -10.50 12.02
N GLU A 190 9.11 -10.84 11.84
CA GLU A 190 9.93 -11.57 12.80
C GLU A 190 10.31 -10.74 14.03
N SER A 191 10.22 -9.42 13.92
CA SER A 191 10.51 -8.47 14.99
C SER A 191 9.29 -8.06 15.82
N TYR A 192 8.16 -8.67 15.56
CA TYR A 192 6.91 -8.41 16.26
C TYR A 192 7.07 -8.49 17.79
N GLY A 193 6.72 -7.45 18.50
CA GLY A 193 6.86 -7.32 19.96
C GLY A 193 8.28 -6.97 20.42
N LYS A 194 9.23 -6.67 19.53
CA LYS A 194 10.62 -6.39 19.88
C LYS A 194 10.99 -4.92 19.65
N THR A 195 11.96 -4.45 20.43
CA THR A 195 12.70 -3.23 20.10
C THR A 195 13.78 -3.57 19.09
N VAL A 196 13.81 -2.83 17.98
CA VAL A 196 14.77 -3.03 16.90
C VAL A 196 15.62 -1.79 16.67
N ARG A 197 16.81 -1.97 16.07
CA ARG A 197 17.61 -0.85 15.60
C ARG A 197 17.20 -0.45 14.20
N ARG A 198 17.16 0.84 13.92
CA ARG A 198 16.93 1.39 12.58
C ARG A 198 17.92 0.81 11.56
N SER A 199 19.18 0.66 11.94
CA SER A 199 20.21 0.09 11.09
C SER A 199 19.93 -1.34 10.64
N ASP A 200 19.25 -2.14 11.46
CA ASP A 200 18.92 -3.54 11.13
C ASP A 200 17.78 -3.58 10.11
N PHE A 201 16.79 -2.71 10.24
CA PHE A 201 15.77 -2.51 9.21
C PHE A 201 16.38 -2.02 7.90
N ASP A 202 17.28 -1.01 7.95
CA ASP A 202 17.95 -0.48 6.77
C ASP A 202 18.79 -1.56 6.06
N ALA A 203 19.43 -2.45 6.82
CA ALA A 203 20.14 -3.61 6.27
C ALA A 203 19.19 -4.61 5.58
N ALA A 204 18.00 -4.83 6.14
CA ALA A 204 16.99 -5.69 5.53
C ALA A 204 16.43 -5.08 4.23
N VAL A 205 16.21 -3.76 4.17
CA VAL A 205 15.86 -3.04 2.93
C VAL A 205 16.97 -3.17 1.89
N ALA A 206 18.23 -2.94 2.30
CA ALA A 206 19.38 -3.07 1.41
C ALA A 206 19.56 -4.50 0.87
N LYS A 207 19.25 -5.50 1.68
CA LYS A 207 19.25 -6.92 1.26
C LYS A 207 18.15 -7.19 0.21
N SER A 208 17.02 -6.53 0.29
CA SER A 208 15.89 -6.70 -0.65
C SER A 208 16.19 -6.06 -2.01
N TRP A 209 16.69 -4.80 -2.02
CA TRP A 209 16.71 -3.97 -3.23
C TRP A 209 17.99 -3.14 -3.39
N GLY A 210 19.03 -3.40 -2.58
CA GLY A 210 20.29 -2.66 -2.63
C GLY A 210 20.33 -1.42 -1.73
N LYS A 211 21.54 -0.95 -1.41
CA LYS A 211 21.79 0.14 -0.44
C LYS A 211 21.10 1.46 -0.81
N GLN A 212 20.92 1.74 -2.10
CA GLN A 212 20.34 3.01 -2.54
C GLN A 212 18.84 3.12 -2.19
N SER A 213 18.12 1.98 -2.14
CA SER A 213 16.69 1.96 -1.80
C SER A 213 16.40 2.36 -0.37
N VAL A 214 17.35 2.26 0.57
CA VAL A 214 17.18 2.66 1.97
C VAL A 214 16.69 4.10 2.10
N LYS A 215 17.17 5.02 1.25
CA LYS A 215 16.78 6.42 1.24
C LYS A 215 15.32 6.67 0.83
N ALA A 216 14.64 5.69 0.30
CA ALA A 216 13.24 5.79 -0.10
C ALA A 216 12.26 5.49 1.06
N PHE A 217 12.77 4.98 2.18
CA PHE A 217 11.94 4.52 3.31
C PHE A 217 11.90 5.56 4.42
N LYS A 218 10.70 6.10 4.67
CA LYS A 218 10.39 6.97 5.79
C LYS A 218 9.56 6.20 6.81
N LEU A 219 10.04 6.14 8.05
CA LEU A 219 9.34 5.47 9.15
C LEU A 219 8.73 6.50 10.09
N THR A 220 7.45 6.33 10.40
CA THR A 220 6.72 7.15 11.37
C THR A 220 6.48 6.34 12.63
N CYS A 221 6.88 6.91 13.76
CA CYS A 221 6.68 6.34 15.09
C CYS A 221 5.85 7.26 15.98
N HIS A 222 5.20 6.67 16.97
CA HIS A 222 4.47 7.36 18.03
C HIS A 222 4.87 6.83 19.41
N GLY A 223 4.50 7.54 20.47
CA GLY A 223 4.68 7.08 21.86
C GLY A 223 6.08 7.21 22.44
N ASN A 224 6.18 6.79 23.70
CA ASN A 224 7.45 6.69 24.44
C ASN A 224 7.38 5.45 25.35
N PRO A 225 8.08 4.33 25.02
CA PRO A 225 9.03 4.20 23.91
C PRO A 225 8.37 4.36 22.54
N ALA A 226 9.14 4.87 21.57
CA ALA A 226 8.65 5.09 20.23
C ALA A 226 8.34 3.74 19.52
N TYR A 227 7.15 3.58 18.95
CA TYR A 227 6.74 2.39 18.23
C TYR A 227 6.28 2.73 16.81
N LEU A 228 6.52 1.79 15.87
CA LEU A 228 6.20 1.98 14.45
C LEU A 228 4.69 2.09 14.22
N THR A 229 4.26 3.11 13.49
CA THR A 229 2.86 3.31 13.08
C THR A 229 2.68 3.26 11.57
N GLU A 230 3.65 3.77 10.79
CA GLU A 230 3.54 3.84 9.34
C GLU A 230 4.92 3.79 8.69
N MET A 231 4.98 3.20 7.50
CA MET A 231 6.10 3.21 6.58
C MET A 231 5.67 3.81 5.25
N GLN A 232 6.32 4.88 4.82
CA GLN A 232 6.12 5.49 3.51
C GLN A 232 7.31 5.13 2.61
N ILE A 233 7.01 4.65 1.40
CA ILE A 233 8.01 4.23 0.42
C ILE A 233 7.85 5.12 -0.81
N SER A 234 8.91 5.87 -1.15
CA SER A 234 8.93 6.71 -2.34
C SER A 234 9.35 5.90 -3.56
N LEU A 235 8.52 5.91 -4.60
CA LEU A 235 8.67 5.07 -5.80
C LEU A 235 8.70 5.93 -7.07
N ASN A 236 9.57 5.59 -8.00
CA ASN A 236 9.63 6.22 -9.31
C ASN A 236 8.36 5.95 -10.12
N ALA A 237 7.72 6.99 -10.62
CA ALA A 237 6.48 6.87 -11.40
C ALA A 237 6.67 6.04 -12.68
N SER A 238 7.84 6.12 -13.31
CA SER A 238 8.15 5.38 -14.54
C SER A 238 8.23 3.86 -14.36
N THR A 239 8.38 3.37 -13.13
CA THR A 239 8.50 1.93 -12.83
C THR A 239 7.31 1.37 -12.07
N ILE A 240 6.24 2.17 -11.87
CA ILE A 240 5.10 1.83 -11.00
C ILE A 240 4.41 0.52 -11.39
N ASN A 241 4.41 0.18 -12.67
CA ASN A 241 3.78 -1.02 -13.22
C ASN A 241 4.69 -2.25 -13.23
N ASN A 242 5.96 -2.10 -12.86
CA ASN A 242 6.93 -3.18 -12.83
C ASN A 242 7.01 -3.80 -11.41
N PRO A 243 7.49 -5.04 -11.26
CA PRO A 243 7.88 -5.58 -9.97
C PRO A 243 8.93 -4.69 -9.29
N LEU A 244 8.89 -4.60 -7.95
CA LEU A 244 9.83 -3.79 -7.19
C LEU A 244 11.27 -4.28 -7.37
N SER A 245 12.14 -3.38 -7.81
CA SER A 245 13.56 -3.60 -8.03
C SER A 245 14.36 -2.42 -7.52
N ALA A 246 15.68 -2.49 -7.55
CA ALA A 246 16.54 -1.36 -7.13
C ALA A 246 16.19 -0.03 -7.82
N GLY A 247 15.78 -0.08 -9.09
CA GLY A 247 15.39 1.09 -9.87
C GLY A 247 14.02 1.66 -9.56
N SER A 248 13.22 0.96 -8.73
CA SER A 248 11.85 1.40 -8.38
C SER A 248 11.81 2.51 -7.33
N PHE A 249 12.91 2.76 -6.61
CA PHE A 249 12.94 3.60 -5.43
C PHE A 249 13.50 5.00 -5.71
N ALA A 250 12.81 6.02 -5.23
CA ALA A 250 13.24 7.42 -5.27
C ALA A 250 13.61 7.90 -3.85
N PRO A 251 14.68 8.67 -3.65
CA PRO A 251 15.05 9.14 -2.31
C PRO A 251 14.00 10.10 -1.75
N GLN A 252 13.79 10.03 -0.43
CA GLN A 252 12.97 10.99 0.33
C GLN A 252 13.86 12.00 1.08
N PRO A 253 13.37 13.24 1.32
CA PRO A 253 14.15 14.26 2.03
C PRO A 253 14.39 13.91 3.49
N HIS A 254 13.50 13.13 4.12
CA HIS A 254 13.54 12.81 5.54
C HIS A 254 13.29 11.33 5.80
N PRO A 255 14.08 10.68 6.68
CA PRO A 255 13.94 9.27 7.03
C PRO A 255 12.73 8.98 7.95
N GLY A 256 12.00 10.00 8.39
CA GLY A 256 10.92 9.91 9.37
C GLY A 256 11.38 10.30 10.78
N ASN A 257 10.55 9.97 11.77
CA ASN A 257 10.76 10.33 13.16
C ASN A 257 11.06 9.13 14.08
N CYS A 258 11.10 7.90 13.53
CA CYS A 258 11.61 6.76 14.29
C CYS A 258 13.09 6.97 14.58
N GLY A 259 13.47 6.92 15.85
CA GLY A 259 14.85 7.13 16.28
C GLY A 259 15.79 5.99 15.86
N LYS A 260 16.99 5.94 16.51
CA LYS A 260 17.95 4.85 16.29
C LYS A 260 17.39 3.47 16.69
N GLN A 261 16.44 3.45 17.61
CA GLN A 261 15.71 2.26 18.06
C GLN A 261 14.21 2.59 18.13
N PHE A 262 13.39 1.61 17.85
CA PHE A 262 11.93 1.71 17.94
C PHE A 262 11.31 0.34 18.16
N VAL A 263 10.10 0.32 18.66
CA VAL A 263 9.35 -0.93 18.91
C VAL A 263 8.54 -1.31 17.69
N ILE A 264 8.55 -2.61 17.33
CA ILE A 264 7.57 -3.19 16.44
C ILE A 264 6.42 -3.66 17.33
N ASP A 265 5.40 -2.83 17.47
CA ASP A 265 4.36 -3.03 18.46
C ASP A 265 3.62 -4.36 18.28
N LYS A 266 3.33 -5.01 19.40
CA LYS A 266 2.84 -6.37 19.45
C LYS A 266 1.32 -6.47 19.42
N THR A 267 0.66 -5.66 20.18
CA THR A 267 -0.75 -5.90 20.49
C THR A 267 -1.63 -4.70 20.22
N GLY A 268 -0.98 -3.59 20.01
CA GLY A 268 -1.72 -2.39 19.81
C GLY A 268 -2.50 -1.93 21.01
N TYR A 269 -2.69 -2.57 22.00
CA TYR A 269 -3.48 -1.94 23.07
C TYR A 269 -4.40 -2.94 23.83
#